data_c1ab1afdd6a4c890137d9aa66d5a34bb
#
_entry.id   c1ab1afdd6a4c890137d9aa66d5a34bb
#
_cell.length_a   1.000
_cell.length_b   1.000
_cell.length_c   1.000
_cell.angle_alpha   90.00
_cell.angle_beta   90.00
_cell.angle_gamma   90.00
#
_symmetry.space_group_name_H-M   'P 1'
#
loop_
_entity.id
_entity.type
_entity.pdbx_description
1 polymer ?
#
loop_
_entity_poly.entity_id
_entity_poly.type
_entity_poly.pdbx_seq_one_letter_code
_entity_poly.pdbx_strand_id
1 'polypeptide(L)'
;MANRKTLNIKKGDVVRVIAGKDKGAEGKVIAVIAEQDRVIVEGVNRIKRHTKVVNQGGRAGTTGGIVTQEAAIHVSNVMLLVDAPKGKSGEKGGDKKVTTRVGYRRDEVTKRRPDGSTYTAERSVRIARKTGEEI
;
A
#
# COMPACT_ATOMS: atom_id res chain seq x y z
N MET A 1 -1.86 -12.39 23.74
CA MET A 1 -1.87 -12.33 22.25
C MET A 1 -1.29 -11.00 21.81
N ALA A 2 -0.30 -11.05 20.96
CA ALA A 2 0.25 -9.82 20.39
C ALA A 2 -0.80 -9.18 19.47
N ASN A 3 -1.17 -7.96 19.76
CA ASN A 3 -2.01 -7.19 18.86
C ASN A 3 -1.24 -6.92 17.58
N ARG A 4 -1.69 -7.50 16.49
CA ARG A 4 -1.10 -7.22 15.19
C ARG A 4 -1.46 -5.79 14.79
N LYS A 5 -0.46 -4.94 14.72
CA LYS A 5 -0.64 -3.60 14.21
C LYS A 5 -0.91 -3.66 12.72
N THR A 6 -1.96 -3.01 12.30
CA THR A 6 -2.31 -2.93 10.88
C THR A 6 -2.28 -1.49 10.42
N LEU A 7 -1.84 -1.27 9.20
CA LEU A 7 -1.86 0.05 8.57
C LEU A 7 -3.04 0.15 7.61
N ASN A 8 -3.51 1.38 7.39
CA ASN A 8 -4.60 1.64 6.44
C ASN A 8 -4.16 1.40 5.00
N ILE A 9 -2.88 1.60 4.70
CA ILE A 9 -2.28 1.29 3.41
C ILE A 9 -1.84 -0.16 3.43
N LYS A 10 -2.20 -0.91 2.38
CA LYS A 10 -1.89 -2.33 2.26
C LYS A 10 -1.05 -2.61 1.02
N LYS A 11 -0.42 -3.78 1.01
CA LYS A 11 0.32 -4.28 -0.16
C LYS A 11 -0.60 -4.34 -1.37
N GLY A 12 -0.12 -3.80 -2.48
CA GLY A 12 -0.88 -3.73 -3.72
C GLY A 12 -1.57 -2.39 -3.95
N ASP A 13 -1.65 -1.53 -2.94
CA ASP A 13 -2.24 -0.20 -3.10
C ASP A 13 -1.32 0.70 -3.92
N VAL A 14 -1.91 1.54 -4.76
CA VAL A 14 -1.17 2.58 -5.47
C VAL A 14 -1.19 3.83 -4.61
N VAL A 15 -0.01 4.41 -4.37
CA VAL A 15 0.15 5.56 -3.49
C VAL A 15 0.98 6.66 -4.16
N ARG A 16 0.84 7.89 -3.67
CA ARG A 16 1.67 9.02 -4.05
C ARG A 16 2.44 9.52 -2.83
N VAL A 17 3.72 9.79 -3.01
CA VAL A 17 4.55 10.37 -1.96
C VAL A 17 4.23 11.85 -1.84
N ILE A 18 3.86 12.27 -0.62
CA ILE A 18 3.43 13.66 -0.35
C ILE A 18 4.48 14.48 0.36
N ALA A 19 5.53 13.85 0.87
CA ALA A 19 6.60 14.53 1.59
C ALA A 19 7.93 13.78 1.44
N GLY A 20 9.03 14.49 1.59
CA GLY A 20 10.37 13.94 1.49
C GLY A 20 11.03 14.21 0.14
N LYS A 21 12.18 13.59 -0.10
CA LYS A 21 12.96 13.80 -1.33
C LYS A 21 12.24 13.33 -2.60
N ASP A 22 11.37 12.36 -2.50
CA ASP A 22 10.64 11.79 -3.64
C ASP A 22 9.21 12.32 -3.74
N LYS A 23 8.93 13.48 -3.16
CA LYS A 23 7.60 14.11 -3.20
C LYS A 23 7.06 14.18 -4.63
N GLY A 24 5.85 13.69 -4.81
CA GLY A 24 5.18 13.63 -6.11
C GLY A 24 5.36 12.32 -6.86
N ALA A 25 6.26 11.45 -6.41
CA ALA A 25 6.42 10.13 -7.01
C ALA A 25 5.23 9.22 -6.70
N GLU A 26 4.88 8.38 -7.65
CA GLU A 26 3.76 7.46 -7.53
C GLU A 26 4.25 6.03 -7.74
N GLY A 27 3.65 5.09 -7.05
CA GLY A 27 4.00 3.69 -7.21
C GLY A 27 3.10 2.77 -6.43
N LYS A 28 3.30 1.49 -6.63
CA LYS A 28 2.55 0.43 -5.97
C LYS A 28 3.29 -0.02 -4.71
N VAL A 29 2.56 -0.22 -3.62
CA VAL A 29 3.12 -0.75 -2.38
C VAL A 29 3.47 -2.21 -2.57
N ILE A 30 4.74 -2.56 -2.41
CA ILE A 30 5.24 -3.92 -2.57
C ILE A 30 5.43 -4.65 -1.23
N ALA A 31 5.55 -3.89 -0.13
CA ALA A 31 5.65 -4.46 1.20
C ALA A 31 5.17 -3.47 2.25
N VAL A 32 4.63 -3.97 3.34
CA VAL A 32 4.18 -3.17 4.48
C VAL A 32 4.89 -3.66 5.73
N ILE A 33 5.55 -2.73 6.42
CA ILE A 33 6.24 -2.99 7.69
C ILE A 33 5.43 -2.30 8.79
N ALA A 34 4.38 -2.95 9.25
CA ALA A 34 3.43 -2.36 10.18
C ALA A 34 4.06 -2.00 11.53
N GLU A 35 5.01 -2.79 12.01
CA GLU A 35 5.69 -2.56 13.28
C GLU A 35 6.45 -1.22 13.30
N GLN A 36 6.97 -0.79 12.16
CA GLN A 36 7.73 0.45 12.02
C GLN A 36 6.91 1.59 11.42
N ASP A 37 5.63 1.36 11.13
CA ASP A 37 4.77 2.30 10.40
C ASP A 37 5.35 2.72 9.04
N ARG A 38 5.95 1.77 8.33
CA ARG A 38 6.61 2.02 7.05
C ARG A 38 6.08 1.12 5.95
N VAL A 39 6.21 1.62 4.74
CA VAL A 39 5.84 0.87 3.52
C VAL A 39 6.96 0.99 2.50
N ILE A 40 7.10 -0.02 1.65
CA ILE A 40 8.04 0.00 0.54
C ILE A 40 7.21 0.18 -0.73
N VAL A 41 7.53 1.23 -1.49
CA VAL A 41 6.83 1.59 -2.72
C VAL A 41 7.75 1.32 -3.91
N GLU A 42 7.24 0.63 -4.91
CA GLU A 42 8.00 0.29 -6.11
C GLU A 42 8.51 1.55 -6.82
N GLY A 43 9.80 1.57 -7.11
CA GLY A 43 10.45 2.66 -7.83
C GLY A 43 10.66 3.94 -7.02
N VAL A 44 10.30 3.96 -5.75
CA VAL A 44 10.37 5.13 -4.88
C VAL A 44 11.38 4.91 -3.77
N ASN A 45 12.04 5.97 -3.35
CA ASN A 45 13.06 5.95 -2.29
C ASN A 45 14.17 4.91 -2.56
N ARG A 46 14.65 4.91 -3.79
CA ARG A 46 15.77 4.05 -4.17
C ARG A 46 17.04 4.49 -3.48
N ILE A 47 17.71 3.54 -2.86
CA ILE A 47 19.00 3.75 -2.22
C ILE A 47 20.02 2.77 -2.79
N LYS A 48 21.27 3.19 -2.80
CA LYS A 48 22.38 2.30 -3.10
C LYS A 48 22.87 1.72 -1.78
N ARG A 49 22.72 0.42 -1.63
CA ARG A 49 23.14 -0.27 -0.42
C ARG A 49 24.48 -0.95 -0.67
N HIS A 50 25.44 -0.64 0.18
CA HIS A 50 26.73 -1.34 0.17
C HIS A 50 26.55 -2.65 0.92
N THR A 51 26.41 -3.73 0.17
CA THR A 51 26.27 -5.06 0.75
C THR A 51 27.65 -5.71 0.83
N LYS A 52 27.92 -6.36 1.97
CA LYS A 52 29.16 -7.09 2.13
C LYS A 52 29.25 -8.17 1.07
N VAL A 53 30.38 -8.18 0.34
CA VAL A 53 30.65 -9.20 -0.66
C VAL A 53 30.89 -10.53 0.04
N VAL A 54 30.05 -11.50 -0.27
CA VAL A 54 30.17 -12.86 0.27
C VAL A 54 30.54 -13.78 -0.87
N ASN A 55 31.69 -14.44 -0.73
CA ASN A 55 32.09 -15.49 -1.65
C ASN A 55 31.36 -16.77 -1.25
N GLN A 56 30.40 -17.19 -2.08
CA GLN A 56 29.63 -18.41 -1.82
C GLN A 56 30.33 -19.69 -2.21
N GLY A 57 31.62 -19.62 -2.54
CA GLY A 57 32.42 -20.79 -2.86
C GLY A 57 32.00 -21.46 -4.17
N GLY A 58 32.94 -22.10 -4.82
CA GLY A 58 32.67 -22.89 -6.01
C GLY A 58 32.07 -22.12 -7.17
N ARG A 59 30.97 -22.64 -7.72
CA ARG A 59 30.33 -22.10 -8.93
C ARG A 59 29.38 -20.96 -8.70
N ALA A 60 29.04 -20.64 -7.45
CA ALA A 60 28.04 -19.61 -7.14
C ALA A 60 28.56 -18.18 -7.32
N GLY A 61 29.87 -17.99 -7.40
CA GLY A 61 30.47 -16.67 -7.55
C GLY A 61 30.37 -15.81 -6.30
N THR A 62 30.61 -14.52 -6.47
CA THR A 62 30.50 -13.55 -5.39
C THR A 62 29.15 -12.83 -5.46
N THR A 63 28.49 -12.71 -4.30
CA THR A 63 27.27 -11.93 -4.19
C THR A 63 27.51 -10.74 -3.27
N GLY A 64 26.88 -9.62 -3.56
CA GLY A 64 27.01 -8.39 -2.81
C GLY A 64 27.53 -7.25 -3.68
N GLY A 65 28.11 -6.24 -3.04
CA GLY A 65 28.54 -5.01 -3.70
C GLY A 65 27.52 -3.90 -3.55
N ILE A 66 27.42 -3.01 -4.56
CA ILE A 66 26.45 -1.92 -4.56
C ILE A 66 25.14 -2.42 -5.16
N VAL A 67 24.10 -2.49 -4.35
CA VAL A 67 22.77 -2.92 -4.78
C VAL A 67 21.81 -1.76 -4.66
N THR A 68 21.08 -1.49 -5.75
CA THR A 68 20.01 -0.49 -5.73
C THR A 68 18.72 -1.17 -5.32
N GLN A 69 18.12 -0.69 -4.25
CA GLN A 69 16.84 -1.22 -3.76
C GLN A 69 15.97 -0.09 -3.19
N GLU A 70 14.68 -0.34 -3.13
CA GLU A 70 13.75 0.59 -2.52
C GLU A 70 13.85 0.49 -0.99
N ALA A 71 13.97 1.63 -0.33
CA ALA A 71 13.94 1.71 1.13
C ALA A 71 12.53 2.01 1.61
N ALA A 72 12.24 1.65 2.85
CA ALA A 72 10.95 1.89 3.47
C ALA A 72 10.72 3.39 3.70
N ILE A 73 9.48 3.83 3.50
CA ILE A 73 9.02 5.20 3.73
C ILE A 73 7.98 5.15 4.84
N HIS A 74 8.00 6.14 5.74
CA HIS A 74 6.97 6.24 6.77
C HIS A 74 5.59 6.41 6.12
N VAL A 75 4.60 5.69 6.62
CA VAL A 75 3.26 5.66 6.02
C VAL A 75 2.59 7.03 5.97
N SER A 76 2.94 7.94 6.89
CA SER A 76 2.43 9.32 6.86
C SER A 76 2.91 10.14 5.67
N ASN A 77 3.97 9.69 5.00
CA ASN A 77 4.54 10.38 3.85
C ASN A 77 3.93 9.94 2.52
N VAL A 78 2.97 9.04 2.55
CA VAL A 78 2.26 8.56 1.36
C VAL A 78 0.76 8.67 1.55
N MET A 79 0.05 8.85 0.45
CA MET A 79 -1.41 8.84 0.43
C MET A 79 -1.91 7.90 -0.65
N LEU A 80 -3.04 7.28 -0.41
CA LEU A 80 -3.69 6.41 -1.38
C LEU A 80 -4.03 7.20 -2.64
N LEU A 81 -3.73 6.62 -3.79
CA LEU A 81 -4.00 7.21 -5.09
C LEU A 81 -5.15 6.45 -5.75
N VAL A 82 -6.19 7.16 -6.13
CA VAL A 82 -7.37 6.59 -6.79
C VAL A 82 -7.73 7.43 -8.01
N ASP A 83 -8.54 6.87 -8.89
CA ASP A 83 -9.06 7.62 -10.04
C ASP A 83 -9.97 8.75 -9.55
N ALA A 84 -9.86 9.91 -10.19
CA ALA A 84 -10.67 11.05 -9.84
C ALA A 84 -12.17 10.73 -10.05
N PRO A 85 -13.07 11.22 -9.17
CA PRO A 85 -14.48 11.04 -9.37
C PRO A 85 -14.92 11.73 -10.66
N LYS A 86 -15.81 11.10 -11.41
CA LYS A 86 -16.39 11.71 -12.62
C LYS A 86 -17.14 12.96 -12.22
N GLY A 87 -16.67 14.11 -12.69
CA GLY A 87 -17.34 15.37 -12.44
C GLY A 87 -18.72 15.40 -13.07
N LYS A 88 -19.63 16.19 -12.48
CA LYS A 88 -20.98 16.35 -12.99
C LYS A 88 -21.05 17.04 -14.37
N SER A 89 -19.95 17.60 -14.83
CA SER A 89 -19.86 18.40 -16.06
C SER A 89 -19.44 17.62 -17.30
N GLY A 90 -19.47 16.31 -17.26
CA GLY A 90 -19.09 15.48 -18.40
C GLY A 90 -17.62 15.53 -18.78
N GLU A 91 -16.79 16.18 -17.99
CA GLU A 91 -15.35 16.12 -18.17
C GLU A 91 -14.86 14.70 -18.00
N LYS A 92 -14.07 14.26 -18.97
CA LYS A 92 -13.41 12.95 -18.92
C LYS A 92 -12.40 12.96 -17.78
N GLY A 93 -12.86 12.66 -16.55
CA GLY A 93 -11.98 12.51 -15.39
C GLY A 93 -11.23 11.19 -15.37
N GLY A 94 -11.30 10.39 -16.43
CA GLY A 94 -10.83 9.02 -16.44
C GLY A 94 -9.33 8.82 -16.26
N ASP A 95 -8.53 9.84 -16.57
CA ASP A 95 -7.08 9.72 -16.56
C ASP A 95 -6.40 10.43 -15.38
N LYS A 96 -7.14 11.19 -14.61
CA LYS A 96 -6.59 11.90 -13.47
C LYS A 96 -6.74 11.07 -12.19
N LYS A 97 -5.62 10.84 -11.55
CA LYS A 97 -5.60 10.21 -10.24
C LYS A 97 -5.49 11.26 -9.15
N VAL A 98 -6.18 11.05 -8.05
CA VAL A 98 -6.18 11.96 -6.92
C VAL A 98 -5.79 11.21 -5.65
N THR A 99 -5.13 11.92 -4.75
CA THR A 99 -4.82 11.39 -3.43
C THR A 99 -6.05 11.43 -2.54
N THR A 100 -6.25 10.40 -1.75
CA THR A 100 -7.37 10.29 -0.82
C THR A 100 -6.92 9.62 0.46
N ARG A 101 -7.70 9.81 1.50
CA ARG A 101 -7.53 9.07 2.75
C ARG A 101 -8.36 7.80 2.70
N VAL A 102 -7.91 6.80 3.42
CA VAL A 102 -8.65 5.55 3.60
C VAL A 102 -9.69 5.75 4.69
N GLY A 103 -10.93 5.45 4.37
CA GLY A 103 -12.01 5.37 5.33
C GLY A 103 -12.52 3.94 5.41
N TYR A 104 -13.45 3.70 6.32
CA TYR A 104 -14.06 2.39 6.50
C TYR A 104 -15.56 2.52 6.51
N ARG A 105 -16.22 1.59 5.82
CA ARG A 105 -17.66 1.43 5.82
C ARG A 105 -17.98 0.05 6.39
N ARG A 106 -19.02 -0.06 7.16
CA ARG A 106 -19.50 -1.34 7.66
C ARG A 106 -20.65 -1.82 6.79
N ASP A 107 -20.46 -3.00 6.21
CA ASP A 107 -21.48 -3.63 5.41
C ASP A 107 -22.00 -4.86 6.13
N GLU A 108 -23.30 -5.08 6.06
CA GLU A 108 -23.90 -6.30 6.56
C GLU A 108 -23.62 -7.45 5.62
N VAL A 109 -23.13 -8.55 6.18
CA VAL A 109 -22.89 -9.79 5.45
C VAL A 109 -23.57 -10.93 6.15
N THR A 110 -24.10 -11.85 5.36
CA THR A 110 -24.69 -13.09 5.90
C THR A 110 -23.61 -14.16 5.94
N LYS A 111 -23.34 -14.65 7.13
CA LYS A 111 -22.36 -15.72 7.34
C LYS A 111 -23.07 -17.03 7.66
N ARG A 112 -22.49 -18.12 7.20
CA ARG A 112 -23.01 -19.46 7.44
C ARG A 112 -22.23 -20.13 8.57
N ARG A 113 -22.94 -20.71 9.52
CA ARG A 113 -22.33 -21.52 10.57
C ARG A 113 -22.12 -22.96 10.07
N PRO A 114 -21.20 -23.71 10.69
CA PRO A 114 -21.00 -25.13 10.31
C PRO A 114 -22.25 -26.02 10.41
N ASP A 115 -23.20 -25.65 11.26
CA ASP A 115 -24.47 -26.40 11.42
C ASP A 115 -25.50 -26.10 10.34
N GLY A 116 -25.19 -25.18 9.41
CA GLY A 116 -26.09 -24.81 8.32
C GLY A 116 -26.91 -23.55 8.59
N SER A 117 -26.96 -23.05 9.81
CA SER A 117 -27.68 -21.81 10.12
C SER A 117 -26.91 -20.58 9.62
N THR A 118 -27.64 -19.52 9.33
CA THR A 118 -27.06 -18.27 8.89
C THR A 118 -27.23 -17.18 9.95
N TYR A 119 -26.29 -16.24 10.00
CA TYR A 119 -26.38 -15.09 10.88
C TYR A 119 -25.86 -13.85 10.16
N THR A 120 -26.35 -12.71 10.58
CA THR A 120 -25.91 -11.43 10.02
C THR A 120 -24.74 -10.89 10.86
N ALA A 121 -23.67 -10.53 10.18
CA ALA A 121 -22.50 -9.90 10.80
C ALA A 121 -22.13 -8.64 10.03
N GLU A 122 -21.39 -7.75 10.66
CA GLU A 122 -20.88 -6.56 10.01
C GLU A 122 -19.43 -6.78 9.58
N ARG A 123 -19.10 -6.35 8.37
CA ARG A 123 -17.75 -6.38 7.84
C ARG A 123 -17.27 -4.97 7.56
N SER A 124 -16.05 -4.65 7.99
CA SER A 124 -15.41 -3.39 7.65
C SER A 124 -14.85 -3.46 6.24
N VAL A 125 -15.21 -2.49 5.42
CA VAL A 125 -14.74 -2.37 4.04
C VAL A 125 -13.95 -1.08 3.91
N ARG A 126 -12.74 -1.17 3.34
CA ARG A 126 -11.93 0.01 3.05
C ARG A 126 -12.54 0.79 1.89
N ILE A 127 -12.67 2.07 2.07
CA ILE A 127 -13.17 2.97 1.02
C ILE A 127 -12.21 4.14 0.81
N ALA A 128 -12.19 4.67 -0.41
CA ALA A 128 -11.54 5.93 -0.70
C ALA A 128 -12.47 7.06 -0.28
N ARG A 129 -12.10 7.85 0.72
CA ARG A 129 -12.99 8.88 1.28
C ARG A 129 -13.41 9.92 0.27
N LYS A 130 -12.54 10.23 -0.71
CA LYS A 130 -12.80 11.26 -1.70
C LYS A 130 -13.83 10.83 -2.73
N THR A 131 -13.87 9.55 -3.09
CA THR A 131 -14.80 9.00 -4.07
C THR A 131 -15.92 8.20 -3.45
N GLY A 132 -15.73 7.69 -2.24
CA GLY A 132 -16.68 6.79 -1.58
C GLY A 132 -16.67 5.36 -2.10
N GLU A 133 -15.79 5.06 -3.02
CA GLU A 133 -15.70 3.73 -3.63
C GLU A 133 -14.88 2.76 -2.77
N GLU A 134 -15.23 1.50 -2.84
CA GLU A 134 -14.46 0.42 -2.20
C GLU A 134 -13.09 0.28 -2.86
N ILE A 135 -12.10 0.11 -2.02
CA ILE A 135 -10.72 -0.08 -2.47
C ILE A 135 -10.39 -1.56 -2.58
#